data_3c5ac15ea3eaeb2b94bf5c96cac482c3
#
_entry.id   3c5ac15ea3eaeb2b94bf5c96cac482c3
#
_cell.length_a   1.000
_cell.length_b   1.000
_cell.length_c   1.000
_cell.angle_alpha   90.00
_cell.angle_beta   90.00
_cell.angle_gamma   90.00
#
_symmetry.space_group_name_H-M   'P 1'
#
loop_
_entity.id
_entity.type
_entity.pdbx_description
1 polymer ?
#
loop_
_entity_poly.entity_id
_entity_poly.type
_entity_poly.pdbx_seq_one_letter_code
_entity_poly.pdbx_strand_id
1 'polypeptide(L)'
;DTDITHYQWYMGKNAKKEYADKWGMDESIFPESITDNMDVLDYKMVYYNPWDAQYLSYLVVEYDDKSYEEEIQRLGKYDSKEYKGYFGTRGFRDKYRLLAIEVDPDHGLIYALGEENNQIIYVELIFCNYFYDIDYQDEIDIQYLPIGFDATPDNEYRQKRLNR
;
A
#
# COMPACT_ATOMS: atom_id res chain seq x y z
N ASP A 1 -3.83 -13.73 -4.21
CA ASP A 1 -3.24 -14.62 -3.22
C ASP A 1 -3.53 -14.09 -1.82
N THR A 2 -4.20 -14.88 -1.00
CA THR A 2 -4.53 -14.54 0.38
C THR A 2 -3.75 -15.40 1.39
N ASP A 3 -2.82 -16.19 0.92
CA ASP A 3 -2.02 -17.07 1.76
C ASP A 3 -0.81 -16.31 2.33
N ILE A 4 -0.86 -16.00 3.63
CA ILE A 4 0.21 -15.25 4.28
C ILE A 4 1.55 -15.97 4.26
N THR A 5 1.57 -17.30 4.13
CA THR A 5 2.83 -18.04 4.02
C THR A 5 3.59 -17.73 2.74
N HIS A 6 2.92 -17.14 1.74
CA HIS A 6 3.53 -16.70 0.49
C HIS A 6 4.05 -15.25 0.55
N TYR A 7 3.94 -14.58 1.69
CA TYR A 7 4.30 -13.16 1.82
C TYR A 7 5.67 -12.83 1.25
N GLN A 8 6.68 -13.64 1.58
CA GLN A 8 8.06 -13.41 1.11
C GLN A 8 8.28 -13.71 -0.37
N TRP A 9 7.32 -14.31 -1.06
CA TRP A 9 7.40 -14.41 -2.51
C TRP A 9 7.28 -13.04 -3.18
N TYR A 10 6.55 -12.12 -2.55
CA TYR A 10 6.18 -10.82 -3.12
C TYR A 10 6.89 -9.64 -2.47
N MET A 11 7.35 -9.79 -1.24
CA MET A 11 7.87 -8.69 -0.43
C MET A 11 9.29 -8.93 0.03
N GLY A 12 10.03 -7.83 0.18
CA GLY A 12 11.36 -7.85 0.74
C GLY A 12 12.45 -8.27 -0.24
N LYS A 13 13.66 -8.35 0.27
CA LYS A 13 14.86 -8.64 -0.55
C LYS A 13 14.88 -10.04 -1.16
N ASN A 14 14.09 -10.96 -0.63
CA ASN A 14 14.01 -12.34 -1.11
C ASN A 14 12.80 -12.57 -2.01
N ALA A 15 12.11 -11.51 -2.44
CA ALA A 15 10.97 -11.62 -3.34
C ALA A 15 11.36 -12.29 -4.66
N LYS A 16 10.44 -13.03 -5.24
CA LYS A 16 10.65 -13.63 -6.56
C LYS A 16 10.88 -12.53 -7.59
N LYS A 17 11.82 -12.77 -8.51
CA LYS A 17 12.23 -11.79 -9.52
C LYS A 17 11.04 -11.18 -10.26
N GLU A 18 10.04 -11.96 -10.59
CA GLU A 18 8.86 -11.49 -11.32
C GLU A 18 8.01 -10.48 -10.53
N TYR A 19 8.14 -10.44 -9.19
CA TYR A 19 7.38 -9.55 -8.32
C TYR A 19 8.23 -8.45 -7.68
N ALA A 20 9.53 -8.43 -7.92
CA ALA A 20 10.45 -7.57 -7.18
C ALA A 20 10.55 -6.15 -7.72
N ASP A 21 10.20 -5.91 -8.97
CA ASP A 21 10.46 -4.64 -9.64
C ASP A 21 9.65 -3.47 -9.03
N LYS A 22 8.34 -3.61 -8.91
CA LYS A 22 7.46 -2.59 -8.30
C LYS A 22 7.67 -1.18 -8.88
N TRP A 23 8.11 -1.08 -10.14
CA TRP A 23 8.43 0.18 -10.81
C TRP A 23 9.47 1.01 -10.02
N GLY A 24 10.34 0.36 -9.27
CA GLY A 24 11.37 1.01 -8.48
C GLY A 24 10.87 1.70 -7.21
N MET A 25 9.61 1.55 -6.85
CA MET A 25 9.07 2.12 -5.62
C MET A 25 9.62 1.40 -4.39
N ASP A 26 9.84 2.18 -3.32
CA ASP A 26 10.34 1.65 -2.06
C ASP A 26 9.22 1.01 -1.25
N GLU A 27 9.17 -0.32 -1.27
CA GLU A 27 8.17 -1.09 -0.53
C GLU A 27 8.59 -1.41 0.92
N SER A 28 9.71 -0.86 1.41
CA SER A 28 10.21 -1.13 2.76
C SER A 28 9.27 -0.63 3.87
N ILE A 29 8.24 0.15 3.53
CA ILE A 29 7.14 0.46 4.44
C ILE A 29 6.47 -0.82 4.94
N PHE A 30 6.29 -1.83 4.08
CA PHE A 30 5.82 -3.15 4.50
C PHE A 30 6.88 -3.84 5.37
N PRO A 31 6.47 -4.67 6.34
CA PRO A 31 7.42 -5.50 7.08
C PRO A 31 8.24 -6.38 6.13
N GLU A 32 9.50 -6.56 6.44
CA GLU A 32 10.36 -7.43 5.62
C GLU A 32 9.91 -8.89 5.66
N SER A 33 9.39 -9.32 6.80
CA SER A 33 8.89 -10.68 7.00
C SER A 33 7.77 -10.69 8.02
N ILE A 34 7.00 -11.77 8.03
CA ILE A 34 5.97 -12.01 9.04
C ILE A 34 6.63 -12.76 10.19
N THR A 35 6.60 -12.17 11.40
CA THR A 35 7.20 -12.73 12.60
C THR A 35 6.14 -13.21 13.59
N ASP A 36 6.55 -13.95 14.63
CA ASP A 36 5.64 -14.47 15.64
C ASP A 36 4.95 -13.37 16.47
N ASN A 37 5.52 -12.15 16.48
CA ASN A 37 4.95 -11.01 17.18
C ASN A 37 3.82 -10.32 16.41
N MET A 38 3.51 -10.81 15.24
CA MET A 38 2.51 -10.24 14.35
C MET A 38 1.30 -11.16 14.27
N ASP A 39 0.14 -10.64 14.68
CA ASP A 39 -1.13 -11.31 14.46
C ASP A 39 -1.73 -10.78 13.16
N VAL A 40 -1.63 -11.55 12.09
CA VAL A 40 -2.13 -11.16 10.78
C VAL A 40 -3.64 -11.35 10.74
N LEU A 41 -4.35 -10.23 10.68
CA LEU A 41 -5.82 -10.22 10.67
C LEU A 41 -6.38 -10.36 9.25
N ASP A 42 -5.67 -9.82 8.26
CA ASP A 42 -6.08 -9.88 6.86
C ASP A 42 -4.88 -9.68 5.95
N TYR A 43 -4.93 -10.30 4.78
CA TYR A 43 -3.87 -10.20 3.78
C TYR A 43 -4.39 -10.54 2.39
N LYS A 44 -3.94 -9.76 1.41
CA LYS A 44 -4.20 -10.06 0.00
C LYS A 44 -3.09 -9.50 -0.88
N MET A 45 -2.73 -10.24 -1.88
CA MET A 45 -1.83 -9.81 -2.95
C MET A 45 -2.47 -10.10 -4.30
N VAL A 46 -2.61 -9.07 -5.12
CA VAL A 46 -3.06 -9.18 -6.50
C VAL A 46 -1.94 -8.69 -7.41
N TYR A 47 -1.58 -9.51 -8.37
CA TYR A 47 -0.58 -9.18 -9.37
C TYR A 47 -1.15 -9.51 -10.75
N TYR A 48 -1.01 -8.59 -11.68
CA TYR A 48 -1.44 -8.78 -13.07
C TYR A 48 -0.47 -8.07 -14.00
N ASN A 49 0.00 -8.76 -15.01
CA ASN A 49 0.98 -8.21 -15.95
C ASN A 49 0.74 -8.69 -17.38
N PRO A 50 -0.32 -8.16 -18.05
CA PRO A 50 -0.52 -8.47 -19.47
C PRO A 50 0.48 -7.74 -20.36
N TRP A 51 0.77 -6.46 -20.05
CA TRP A 51 1.73 -5.59 -20.75
C TRP A 51 2.62 -4.85 -19.77
N ASP A 52 2.00 -4.28 -18.71
CA ASP A 52 2.65 -3.54 -17.63
C ASP A 52 2.22 -4.12 -16.30
N ALA A 53 3.18 -4.29 -15.39
CA ALA A 53 2.92 -4.88 -14.08
C ALA A 53 2.03 -3.97 -13.23
N GLN A 54 1.02 -4.56 -12.62
CA GLN A 54 0.12 -3.93 -11.66
C GLN A 54 0.11 -4.75 -10.38
N TYR A 55 0.18 -4.06 -9.25
CA TYR A 55 0.23 -4.69 -7.93
C TYR A 55 -0.79 -4.02 -7.02
N LEU A 56 -1.59 -4.81 -6.35
CA LEU A 56 -2.44 -4.34 -5.26
C LEU A 56 -2.27 -5.31 -4.10
N SER A 57 -1.80 -4.82 -2.96
CA SER A 57 -1.73 -5.68 -1.78
C SER A 57 -2.05 -4.89 -0.52
N TYR A 58 -2.54 -5.59 0.48
CA TYR A 58 -2.71 -5.04 1.81
C TYR A 58 -2.43 -6.10 2.86
N LEU A 59 -1.98 -5.63 4.00
CA LEU A 59 -1.66 -6.45 5.16
C LEU A 59 -2.18 -5.74 6.41
N VAL A 60 -3.03 -6.41 7.17
CA VAL A 60 -3.56 -5.88 8.43
C VAL A 60 -2.97 -6.70 9.58
N VAL A 61 -2.25 -6.03 10.47
CA VAL A 61 -1.54 -6.67 11.57
C VAL A 61 -1.93 -6.03 12.88
N GLU A 62 -2.18 -6.87 13.90
CA GLU A 62 -2.25 -6.45 15.29
C GLU A 62 -0.95 -6.84 15.99
N TYR A 63 -0.34 -5.86 16.66
CA TYR A 63 0.92 -6.04 17.39
C TYR A 63 0.68 -6.02 18.90
N ASP A 64 1.58 -6.66 19.67
CA ASP A 64 1.67 -6.38 21.10
C ASP A 64 2.20 -4.94 21.32
N ASP A 65 2.10 -4.44 22.56
CA ASP A 65 2.46 -3.04 22.84
C ASP A 65 3.91 -2.72 22.47
N LYS A 66 4.83 -3.61 22.79
CA LYS A 66 6.27 -3.41 22.52
C LYS A 66 6.55 -3.41 21.02
N SER A 67 6.02 -4.39 20.31
CA SER A 67 6.24 -4.53 18.87
C SER A 67 5.58 -3.38 18.10
N TYR A 68 4.42 -2.91 18.57
CA TYR A 68 3.75 -1.74 18.01
C TYR A 68 4.63 -0.49 18.10
N GLU A 69 5.21 -0.23 19.29
CA GLU A 69 6.10 0.93 19.49
C GLU A 69 7.34 0.84 18.59
N GLU A 70 7.93 -0.34 18.48
CA GLU A 70 9.07 -0.54 17.61
C GLU A 70 8.71 -0.28 16.13
N GLU A 71 7.54 -0.72 15.70
CA GLU A 71 7.07 -0.50 14.33
C GLU A 71 6.77 0.98 14.07
N ILE A 72 6.14 1.67 15.01
CA ILE A 72 5.92 3.12 14.92
C ILE A 72 7.24 3.86 14.76
N GLN A 73 8.28 3.48 15.53
CA GLN A 73 9.60 4.08 15.40
C GLN A 73 10.23 3.79 14.03
N ARG A 74 10.11 2.56 13.54
CA ARG A 74 10.62 2.19 12.21
C ARG A 74 9.96 3.03 11.11
N LEU A 75 8.64 3.12 11.13
CA LEU A 75 7.88 3.88 10.16
C LEU A 75 8.12 5.39 10.29
N GLY A 76 8.48 5.85 11.48
CA GLY A 76 8.82 7.25 11.72
C GLY A 76 10.04 7.76 10.96
N LYS A 77 10.83 6.89 10.35
CA LYS A 77 12.01 7.26 9.54
C LYS A 77 11.65 7.79 8.16
N TYR A 78 10.45 7.51 7.67
CA TYR A 78 10.00 7.98 6.37
C TYR A 78 9.61 9.45 6.46
N ASP A 79 10.00 10.24 5.45
CA ASP A 79 9.81 11.69 5.45
C ASP A 79 8.34 12.09 5.32
N SER A 80 7.58 11.30 4.59
CA SER A 80 6.20 11.63 4.28
C SER A 80 5.26 11.11 5.36
N LYS A 81 4.86 11.98 6.26
CA LYS A 81 3.86 11.72 7.30
C LYS A 81 2.63 12.59 7.10
N GLU A 82 2.69 13.52 6.18
CA GLU A 82 1.58 14.40 5.85
C GLU A 82 1.03 14.05 4.48
N TYR A 83 -0.26 13.98 4.42
CA TYR A 83 -0.95 13.76 3.16
C TYR A 83 -1.02 15.08 2.38
N LYS A 84 -0.58 15.05 1.12
CA LYS A 84 -0.47 16.25 0.28
C LYS A 84 -1.41 16.25 -0.92
N GLY A 85 -2.54 15.56 -0.83
CA GLY A 85 -3.52 15.52 -1.91
C GLY A 85 -3.08 14.71 -3.12
N TYR A 86 -2.30 13.67 -2.90
CA TYR A 86 -1.82 12.82 -3.98
C TYR A 86 -2.98 12.23 -4.79
N PHE A 87 -2.84 12.24 -6.12
CA PHE A 87 -3.85 11.73 -7.04
C PHE A 87 -5.23 12.41 -6.87
N GLY A 88 -5.24 13.67 -6.40
CA GLY A 88 -6.47 14.45 -6.28
C GLY A 88 -7.36 14.04 -5.11
N THR A 89 -6.84 13.27 -4.17
CA THR A 89 -7.61 12.78 -3.02
C THR A 89 -7.56 13.76 -1.85
N ARG A 90 -8.33 13.48 -0.79
CA ARG A 90 -8.52 14.38 0.36
C ARG A 90 -7.91 13.87 1.66
N GLY A 91 -7.07 12.82 1.59
CA GLY A 91 -6.47 12.21 2.77
C GLY A 91 -7.16 10.91 3.17
N PHE A 92 -6.99 10.50 4.41
CA PHE A 92 -7.51 9.25 4.93
C PHE A 92 -8.63 9.52 5.94
N ARG A 93 -9.41 8.50 6.26
CA ARG A 93 -10.49 8.59 7.24
C ARG A 93 -9.93 8.87 8.63
N ASP A 94 -10.69 9.61 9.46
CA ASP A 94 -10.25 10.12 10.76
C ASP A 94 -9.83 9.03 11.75
N LYS A 95 -10.37 7.82 11.62
CA LYS A 95 -10.00 6.72 12.50
C LYS A 95 -8.58 6.20 12.27
N TYR A 96 -7.97 6.59 11.15
CA TYR A 96 -6.61 6.19 10.81
C TYR A 96 -5.64 7.35 10.94
N ARG A 97 -4.43 7.03 11.43
CA ARG A 97 -3.31 7.94 11.42
C ARG A 97 -2.33 7.51 10.33
N LEU A 98 -1.97 8.40 9.44
CA LEU A 98 -0.95 8.11 8.42
C LEU A 98 0.42 8.02 9.10
N LEU A 99 1.05 6.86 9.03
CA LEU A 99 2.35 6.58 9.66
C LEU A 99 3.52 6.78 8.70
N ALA A 100 3.33 6.42 7.45
CA ALA A 100 4.35 6.56 6.41
C ALA A 100 3.69 6.48 5.04
N ILE A 101 4.27 7.16 4.05
CA ILE A 101 3.80 7.10 2.67
C ILE A 101 4.96 7.30 1.69
N GLU A 102 4.96 6.49 0.65
CA GLU A 102 5.81 6.64 -0.53
C GLU A 102 4.93 6.86 -1.74
N VAL A 103 5.23 7.87 -2.55
CA VAL A 103 4.41 8.23 -3.72
C VAL A 103 5.29 8.36 -4.95
N ASP A 104 4.86 7.71 -6.03
CA ASP A 104 5.34 7.98 -7.37
C ASP A 104 4.15 8.51 -8.19
N PRO A 105 4.21 9.74 -8.72
CA PRO A 105 3.08 10.32 -9.44
C PRO A 105 2.61 9.51 -10.67
N ASP A 106 3.49 8.67 -11.19
CA ASP A 106 3.18 7.86 -12.38
C ASP A 106 2.85 6.41 -12.05
N HIS A 107 3.21 5.92 -10.86
CA HIS A 107 3.14 4.50 -10.56
C HIS A 107 2.38 4.15 -9.29
N GLY A 108 2.01 5.10 -8.44
CA GLY A 108 1.11 4.83 -7.34
C GLY A 108 1.57 5.20 -5.95
N LEU A 109 1.07 4.45 -4.96
CA LEU A 109 1.22 4.73 -3.54
C LEU A 109 1.58 3.46 -2.76
N ILE A 110 2.46 3.63 -1.77
CA ILE A 110 2.67 2.62 -0.71
C ILE A 110 2.56 3.36 0.62
N TYR A 111 1.72 2.88 1.54
CA TYR A 111 1.51 3.58 2.80
C TYR A 111 1.16 2.64 3.95
N ALA A 112 1.27 3.18 5.16
CA ALA A 112 0.87 2.48 6.39
C ALA A 112 -0.04 3.39 7.23
N LEU A 113 -1.14 2.82 7.69
CA LEU A 113 -2.14 3.49 8.52
C LEU A 113 -2.17 2.84 9.90
N GLY A 114 -2.12 3.67 10.95
CA GLY A 114 -2.30 3.22 12.32
C GLY A 114 -3.76 3.33 12.74
N GLU A 115 -4.22 2.36 13.51
CA GLU A 115 -5.55 2.33 14.09
C GLU A 115 -5.44 1.99 15.57
N GLU A 116 -6.53 2.18 16.33
CA GLU A 116 -6.60 1.77 17.73
C GLU A 116 -6.34 0.25 17.86
N ASN A 117 -6.04 -0.20 19.09
CA ASN A 117 -5.74 -1.60 19.39
C ASN A 117 -4.46 -2.12 18.75
N ASN A 118 -3.47 -1.23 18.53
CA ASN A 118 -2.16 -1.59 17.99
C ASN A 118 -2.24 -2.24 16.60
N GLN A 119 -3.20 -1.84 15.80
CA GLN A 119 -3.33 -2.32 14.43
C GLN A 119 -2.65 -1.38 13.45
N ILE A 120 -1.98 -1.97 12.47
CA ILE A 120 -1.39 -1.25 11.33
C ILE A 120 -1.89 -1.89 10.05
N ILE A 121 -2.34 -1.05 9.12
CA ILE A 121 -2.76 -1.46 7.78
C ILE A 121 -1.70 -0.96 6.80
N TYR A 122 -1.04 -1.89 6.13
CA TYR A 122 -0.08 -1.60 5.07
C TYR A 122 -0.78 -1.80 3.73
N VAL A 123 -0.61 -0.86 2.82
CA VAL A 123 -1.25 -0.91 1.50
C VAL A 123 -0.25 -0.53 0.42
N GLU A 124 -0.22 -1.28 -0.68
CA GLU A 124 0.44 -0.86 -1.90
C GLU A 124 -0.53 -0.89 -3.08
N LEU A 125 -0.52 0.19 -3.84
CA LEU A 125 -1.32 0.39 -5.03
C LEU A 125 -0.37 0.83 -6.12
N ILE A 126 0.13 -0.12 -6.91
CA ILE A 126 1.19 0.13 -7.89
C ILE A 126 0.67 -0.20 -9.28
N PHE A 127 0.79 0.78 -10.19
CA PHE A 127 0.26 0.68 -11.53
C PHE A 127 1.13 1.47 -12.52
N CYS A 128 0.87 1.27 -13.79
CA CYS A 128 1.32 2.13 -14.86
C CYS A 128 0.06 2.65 -15.56
N ASN A 129 -0.13 3.95 -15.61
CA ASN A 129 -1.36 4.57 -16.14
C ASN A 129 -2.64 4.12 -15.42
N TYR A 130 -2.55 3.95 -14.11
CA TYR A 130 -3.64 3.49 -13.24
C TYR A 130 -4.00 2.01 -13.48
N PHE A 131 -4.99 1.50 -12.77
CA PHE A 131 -5.43 0.13 -12.94
C PHE A 131 -6.34 0.00 -14.14
N TYR A 132 -5.89 -0.71 -15.16
CA TYR A 132 -6.68 -1.04 -16.33
C TYR A 132 -7.42 -2.36 -16.18
N ASP A 133 -6.74 -3.34 -15.59
CA ASP A 133 -7.19 -4.72 -15.58
C ASP A 133 -7.55 -5.23 -14.20
N ILE A 134 -7.18 -4.50 -13.15
CA ILE A 134 -7.56 -4.81 -11.78
C ILE A 134 -8.76 -3.96 -11.40
N ASP A 135 -9.86 -4.61 -11.09
CA ASP A 135 -11.03 -3.95 -10.52
C ASP A 135 -10.78 -3.77 -9.02
N TYR A 136 -9.98 -2.74 -8.70
CA TYR A 136 -9.43 -2.55 -7.36
C TYR A 136 -10.48 -2.42 -6.27
N GLN A 137 -11.66 -1.92 -6.62
CA GLN A 137 -12.76 -1.74 -5.67
C GLN A 137 -13.29 -3.07 -5.13
N ASP A 138 -13.16 -4.14 -5.91
CA ASP A 138 -13.52 -5.49 -5.49
C ASP A 138 -12.42 -6.19 -4.68
N GLU A 139 -11.22 -5.62 -4.68
CA GLU A 139 -10.04 -6.28 -4.12
C GLU A 139 -9.62 -5.72 -2.76
N ILE A 140 -9.98 -4.48 -2.44
CA ILE A 140 -9.60 -3.83 -1.19
C ILE A 140 -10.77 -3.05 -0.59
N ASP A 141 -10.87 -3.09 0.75
CA ASP A 141 -11.87 -2.32 1.48
C ASP A 141 -11.62 -0.82 1.25
N ILE A 142 -12.66 -0.12 0.86
CA ILE A 142 -12.61 1.33 0.60
C ILE A 142 -12.12 2.13 1.82
N GLN A 143 -12.32 1.62 3.04
CA GLN A 143 -11.84 2.28 4.24
C GLN A 143 -10.32 2.46 4.28
N TYR A 144 -9.59 1.56 3.66
CA TYR A 144 -8.13 1.61 3.63
C TYR A 144 -7.57 2.53 2.55
N LEU A 145 -8.41 3.03 1.67
CA LEU A 145 -8.02 3.90 0.56
C LEU A 145 -8.12 5.37 0.94
N PRO A 146 -7.32 6.25 0.31
CA PRO A 146 -7.53 7.68 0.43
C PRO A 146 -8.95 8.08 0.03
N ILE A 147 -9.52 9.06 0.73
CA ILE A 147 -10.88 9.53 0.46
C ILE A 147 -10.93 10.14 -0.95
N GLY A 148 -11.82 9.61 -1.77
CA GLY A 148 -11.98 10.05 -3.16
C GLY A 148 -10.96 9.44 -4.12
N PHE A 149 -10.19 8.44 -3.68
CA PHE A 149 -9.22 7.78 -4.55
C PHE A 149 -9.92 7.08 -5.72
N ASP A 150 -9.48 7.41 -6.93
CA ASP A 150 -9.96 6.82 -8.17
C ASP A 150 -8.75 6.35 -8.97
N ALA A 151 -8.54 5.05 -8.97
CA ALA A 151 -7.45 4.41 -9.71
C ALA A 151 -7.85 3.98 -11.12
N THR A 152 -8.98 4.46 -11.61
CA THR A 152 -9.36 4.21 -13.02
C THR A 152 -8.59 5.14 -13.96
N PRO A 153 -8.36 4.73 -15.21
CA PRO A 153 -7.65 5.58 -16.17
C PRO A 153 -8.35 6.91 -16.48
N ASP A 154 -9.65 7.00 -16.20
CA ASP A 154 -10.46 8.18 -16.53
C ASP A 154 -10.53 9.22 -15.40
N ASN A 155 -9.80 9.03 -14.29
CA ASN A 155 -9.87 9.93 -13.14
C ASN A 155 -9.43 11.37 -13.52
N GLU A 156 -10.00 12.35 -12.82
CA GLU A 156 -9.77 13.77 -13.09
C GLU A 156 -8.31 14.18 -12.94
N TYR A 157 -7.61 13.63 -11.96
CA TYR A 157 -6.21 13.97 -11.72
C TYR A 157 -5.35 13.59 -12.92
N ARG A 158 -5.54 12.38 -13.46
CA ARG A 158 -4.83 11.92 -14.66
C ARG A 158 -5.16 12.78 -15.87
N GLN A 159 -6.44 13.11 -16.07
CA GLN A 159 -6.88 13.93 -17.19
C GLN A 159 -6.26 15.33 -17.14
N LYS A 160 -6.18 15.93 -15.96
CA LYS A 160 -5.53 17.24 -15.79
C LYS A 160 -4.03 17.17 -16.11
N ARG A 161 -3.36 16.08 -15.74
CA ARG A 161 -1.94 15.90 -16.07
C ARG A 161 -1.70 15.74 -17.57
N LEU A 162 -2.56 15.01 -18.26
CA LEU A 162 -2.43 14.79 -19.70
C LEU A 162 -2.68 16.06 -20.52
N ASN A 163 -3.48 16.99 -20.00
CA ASN A 163 -3.82 18.23 -20.67
C ASN A 163 -2.91 19.42 -20.34
N ARG A 164 -1.81 19.18 -19.65
CA ARG A 164 -0.81 20.21 -19.35
C ARG A 164 0.19 20.43 -20.49
#